data_9584d56d158f9c645c6b6d2dee03e491
#
_entry.id   9584d56d158f9c645c6b6d2dee03e491
#
_cell.length_a   1.000
_cell.length_b   1.000
_cell.length_c   1.000
_cell.angle_alpha   90.00
_cell.angle_beta   90.00
_cell.angle_gamma   90.00
#
_symmetry.space_group_name_H-M   'P 1'
#
loop_
_entity.id
_entity.type
_entity.pdbx_description
1 polymer ?
#
loop_
_entity_poly.entity_id
_entity_poly.type
_entity_poly.pdbx_seq_one_letter_code
_entity_poly.pdbx_strand_id
1 'polypeptide(L)'
;MISQSNRRKFDVLQFFAASILCLCSATLCHAQAPSVAPTPPMGWNSWNHFAGKVDDATIRAQADAMVTSGMRDAGYVYINIDDTWQGTRDAQGVIHPNGRFPDMKALADYVHGKGLKIGIYSSPGPTTCAKFEGSHGHEEQDAKTYAAWGIDYLKYDLCGLREMMKSTASPEAEHKMMVEAYLKMRDALQKTGRPIVYSLCQYGDDAVWRWGASVGGNLWRTTGDINDTYSRMADIGFGQAGLSKFAGPGHWNDPDMLEVGNGGMKVEEYRLHVSLWAILAAPLLSGNDLSSMSAETLAILTNREVIAIDQDPAGKQGDRFSTEGPMEIWVRPLSDGSKAVGLFNRHSGPLDMKVDFHDLGFKGSVKARDVWKAKDVGPVTGPHEVRVPGHGVVLLRVSE
;
A
#
# COMPACT_ATOMS: atom_id res chain seq x y z
N MET A 1 -55.87 -50.33 74.50
CA MET A 1 -55.57 -51.76 74.44
C MET A 1 -54.96 -52.13 73.09
N ILE A 2 -53.71 -52.58 73.07
CA ILE A 2 -53.18 -53.62 72.22
C ILE A 2 -53.29 -53.35 70.67
N SER A 3 -52.32 -53.41 69.79
CA SER A 3 -51.09 -54.21 69.73
C SER A 3 -50.30 -53.82 68.45
N GLN A 4 -49.03 -53.93 68.53
CA GLN A 4 -48.03 -53.79 67.48
C GLN A 4 -48.32 -54.68 66.24
N SER A 5 -47.87 -54.27 65.10
CA SER A 5 -47.17 -55.16 64.17
C SER A 5 -46.28 -54.42 63.20
N ASN A 6 -44.97 -54.69 63.24
CA ASN A 6 -43.95 -54.42 62.33
C ASN A 6 -44.17 -55.10 60.96
N ARG A 7 -44.02 -54.36 59.89
CA ARG A 7 -43.56 -54.92 58.59
C ARG A 7 -42.58 -53.99 57.90
N ARG A 8 -41.35 -54.42 57.74
CA ARG A 8 -40.29 -53.89 56.93
C ARG A 8 -40.74 -53.91 55.48
N LYS A 9 -40.59 -52.79 54.80
CA LYS A 9 -40.61 -52.77 53.32
C LYS A 9 -39.24 -52.40 52.84
N PHE A 10 -38.72 -53.19 51.93
CA PHE A 10 -37.49 -53.05 51.22
C PHE A 10 -37.62 -51.90 50.26
N ASP A 11 -36.73 -50.88 50.37
CA ASP A 11 -36.60 -49.81 49.39
C ASP A 11 -35.64 -50.32 48.28
N VAL A 12 -36.19 -50.35 47.07
CA VAL A 12 -35.45 -50.62 45.84
C VAL A 12 -34.84 -49.36 45.39
N LEU A 13 -33.53 -49.20 45.47
CA LEU A 13 -32.75 -48.11 44.95
C LEU A 13 -32.75 -48.20 43.41
N GLN A 14 -33.49 -47.28 42.74
CA GLN A 14 -33.36 -47.09 41.30
C GLN A 14 -32.21 -46.12 41.02
N PHE A 15 -31.13 -46.67 40.45
CA PHE A 15 -30.04 -45.85 39.89
C PHE A 15 -30.49 -45.22 38.57
N PHE A 16 -30.74 -43.93 38.59
CA PHE A 16 -30.81 -43.10 37.36
C PHE A 16 -29.39 -42.75 36.90
N ALA A 17 -28.90 -43.46 35.88
CA ALA A 17 -27.69 -43.05 35.16
C ALA A 17 -28.00 -41.84 34.29
N ALA A 18 -27.66 -40.65 34.74
CA ALA A 18 -27.68 -39.45 33.91
C ALA A 18 -26.48 -39.45 32.97
N SER A 19 -26.68 -39.81 31.70
CA SER A 19 -25.68 -39.68 30.64
C SER A 19 -25.57 -38.19 30.28
N ILE A 20 -24.53 -37.52 30.77
CA ILE A 20 -24.14 -36.15 30.34
C ILE A 20 -23.48 -36.31 28.97
N LEU A 21 -24.21 -35.99 27.90
CA LEU A 21 -23.69 -35.82 26.55
C LEU A 21 -22.95 -34.50 26.53
N CYS A 22 -21.63 -34.52 26.66
CA CYS A 22 -20.75 -33.38 26.45
C CYS A 22 -20.72 -33.07 24.95
N LEU A 23 -21.58 -32.16 24.46
CA LEU A 23 -21.44 -31.59 23.12
C LEU A 23 -20.21 -30.69 23.12
N CYS A 24 -19.06 -31.24 22.69
CA CYS A 24 -17.93 -30.44 22.27
C CYS A 24 -18.33 -29.67 20.99
N SER A 25 -18.83 -28.45 21.18
CA SER A 25 -18.93 -27.49 20.07
C SER A 25 -17.52 -27.18 19.61
N ALA A 26 -17.05 -27.87 18.56
CA ALA A 26 -15.86 -27.49 17.82
C ALA A 26 -16.16 -26.13 17.17
N THR A 27 -15.80 -25.05 17.84
CA THR A 27 -15.67 -23.76 17.19
C THR A 27 -14.58 -23.92 16.13
N LEU A 28 -15.02 -24.07 14.87
CA LEU A 28 -14.16 -23.92 13.71
C LEU A 28 -13.59 -22.51 13.80
N CYS A 29 -12.39 -22.42 14.36
CA CYS A 29 -11.57 -21.22 14.24
C CYS A 29 -11.26 -21.10 12.73
N HIS A 30 -12.09 -20.34 12.02
CA HIS A 30 -11.73 -19.92 10.69
C HIS A 30 -10.48 -19.07 10.88
N ALA A 31 -9.31 -19.65 10.58
CA ALA A 31 -8.11 -18.87 10.43
C ALA A 31 -8.43 -17.80 9.38
N GLN A 32 -8.57 -16.55 9.82
CA GLN A 32 -8.77 -15.43 8.94
C GLN A 32 -7.59 -15.47 7.96
N ALA A 33 -7.88 -15.50 6.65
CA ALA A 33 -6.82 -15.47 5.63
C ALA A 33 -5.87 -14.33 6.00
N PRO A 34 -4.54 -14.53 5.91
CA PRO A 34 -3.59 -13.49 6.28
C PRO A 34 -3.97 -12.21 5.55
N SER A 35 -4.17 -11.13 6.31
CA SER A 35 -4.48 -9.81 5.76
C SER A 35 -3.32 -9.44 4.83
N VAL A 36 -3.59 -9.33 3.54
CA VAL A 36 -2.62 -8.78 2.60
C VAL A 36 -2.51 -7.27 2.82
N ALA A 37 -1.29 -6.72 2.70
CA ALA A 37 -1.00 -5.30 2.93
C ALA A 37 -1.45 -4.76 4.32
N PRO A 38 -1.07 -5.39 5.45
CA PRO A 38 -1.39 -4.89 6.78
C PRO A 38 -0.76 -3.51 7.06
N THR A 39 0.35 -3.21 6.40
CA THR A 39 0.99 -1.89 6.28
C THR A 39 1.07 -1.52 4.79
N PRO A 40 1.35 -0.25 4.44
CA PRO A 40 1.49 0.14 3.04
C PRO A 40 2.53 -0.72 2.33
N PRO A 41 2.24 -1.27 1.12
CA PRO A 41 3.22 -2.04 0.38
C PRO A 41 4.50 -1.27 0.07
N MET A 42 5.65 -1.91 0.26
CA MET A 42 6.96 -1.36 -0.11
C MET A 42 7.61 -2.22 -1.19
N GLY A 43 8.13 -1.59 -2.23
CA GLY A 43 8.73 -2.30 -3.35
C GLY A 43 9.25 -1.39 -4.46
N TRP A 44 9.21 -1.92 -5.66
CA TRP A 44 9.65 -1.27 -6.88
C TRP A 44 8.66 -1.59 -8.01
N ASN A 45 8.54 -0.66 -8.97
CA ASN A 45 7.74 -0.85 -10.17
C ASN A 45 8.53 -0.38 -11.39
N SER A 46 8.41 -1.10 -12.50
CA SER A 46 9.26 -0.90 -13.68
C SER A 46 8.93 0.34 -14.52
N TRP A 47 7.74 0.97 -14.34
CA TRP A 47 7.22 1.90 -15.33
C TRP A 47 8.01 3.21 -15.45
N ASN A 48 8.24 3.92 -14.34
CA ASN A 48 8.71 5.32 -14.41
C ASN A 48 10.11 5.45 -15.00
N HIS A 49 10.99 4.47 -14.80
CA HIS A 49 12.33 4.47 -15.39
C HIS A 49 12.40 3.72 -16.72
N PHE A 50 11.84 2.51 -16.78
CA PHE A 50 12.03 1.62 -17.93
C PHE A 50 10.90 1.71 -18.95
N ALA A 51 9.71 2.15 -18.56
CA ALA A 51 8.52 2.17 -19.40
C ALA A 51 8.32 0.81 -20.11
N GLY A 52 8.03 0.80 -21.39
CA GLY A 52 7.87 -0.42 -22.17
C GLY A 52 9.17 -1.14 -22.58
N LYS A 53 10.32 -0.75 -22.05
CA LYS A 53 11.64 -1.37 -22.39
C LYS A 53 12.07 -2.46 -21.42
N VAL A 54 11.22 -2.85 -20.49
CA VAL A 54 11.48 -3.88 -19.48
C VAL A 54 11.45 -5.29 -20.09
N ASP A 55 12.30 -6.19 -19.57
CA ASP A 55 12.37 -7.60 -19.90
C ASP A 55 12.74 -8.47 -18.69
N ASP A 56 12.78 -9.79 -18.84
CA ASP A 56 13.14 -10.77 -17.79
C ASP A 56 14.52 -10.45 -17.17
N ALA A 57 15.50 -10.10 -17.98
CA ALA A 57 16.85 -9.80 -17.51
C ALA A 57 16.86 -8.53 -16.63
N THR A 58 16.13 -7.49 -17.04
CA THR A 58 15.95 -6.26 -16.27
C THR A 58 15.30 -6.55 -14.92
N ILE A 59 14.21 -7.33 -14.88
CA ILE A 59 13.53 -7.66 -13.62
C ILE A 59 14.44 -8.42 -12.66
N ARG A 60 15.22 -9.38 -13.16
CA ARG A 60 16.23 -10.10 -12.34
C ARG A 60 17.28 -9.15 -11.80
N ALA A 61 17.79 -8.23 -12.63
CA ALA A 61 18.79 -7.24 -12.19
C ALA A 61 18.23 -6.31 -11.10
N GLN A 62 16.97 -5.87 -11.21
CA GLN A 62 16.33 -5.04 -10.18
C GLN A 62 16.09 -5.83 -8.88
N ALA A 63 15.70 -7.11 -8.97
CA ALA A 63 15.59 -7.98 -7.79
C ALA A 63 16.96 -8.19 -7.10
N ASP A 64 18.02 -8.38 -7.87
CA ASP A 64 19.38 -8.48 -7.34
C ASP A 64 19.83 -7.19 -6.66
N ALA A 65 19.56 -6.05 -7.30
CA ALA A 65 19.90 -4.74 -6.77
C ALA A 65 19.12 -4.44 -5.48
N MET A 66 17.84 -4.80 -5.38
CA MET A 66 17.04 -4.64 -4.16
C MET A 66 17.67 -5.40 -2.98
N VAL A 67 18.21 -6.58 -3.21
CA VAL A 67 18.89 -7.37 -2.17
C VAL A 67 20.28 -6.80 -1.85
N THR A 68 21.10 -6.57 -2.87
CA THR A 68 22.49 -6.17 -2.68
C THR A 68 22.67 -4.75 -2.13
N SER A 69 21.73 -3.86 -2.42
CA SER A 69 21.68 -2.51 -1.84
C SER A 69 21.20 -2.46 -0.38
N GLY A 70 20.59 -3.54 0.13
CA GLY A 70 19.99 -3.58 1.46
C GLY A 70 18.55 -3.04 1.52
N MET A 71 17.94 -2.67 0.39
CA MET A 71 16.54 -2.21 0.37
C MET A 71 15.59 -3.30 0.86
N ARG A 72 15.82 -4.59 0.50
CA ARG A 72 15.03 -5.71 1.04
C ARG A 72 15.04 -5.71 2.58
N ASP A 73 16.21 -5.53 3.18
CA ASP A 73 16.37 -5.53 4.64
C ASP A 73 15.82 -4.26 5.30
N ALA A 74 15.55 -3.21 4.51
CA ALA A 74 14.81 -2.01 4.90
C ALA A 74 13.28 -2.17 4.77
N GLY A 75 12.79 -3.27 4.14
CA GLY A 75 11.36 -3.57 4.04
C GLY A 75 10.78 -3.56 2.62
N TYR A 76 11.55 -3.23 1.59
CA TYR A 76 11.11 -3.28 0.20
C TYR A 76 11.09 -4.73 -0.30
N VAL A 77 9.91 -5.26 -0.56
CA VAL A 77 9.77 -6.69 -0.88
C VAL A 77 9.13 -6.95 -2.25
N TYR A 78 8.41 -5.99 -2.83
CA TYR A 78 7.74 -6.21 -4.11
C TYR A 78 8.63 -5.78 -5.30
N ILE A 79 8.70 -6.63 -6.32
CA ILE A 79 9.24 -6.35 -7.65
C ILE A 79 8.07 -6.43 -8.63
N ASN A 80 7.57 -5.27 -9.06
CA ASN A 80 6.37 -5.20 -9.89
C ASN A 80 6.71 -4.94 -11.34
N ILE A 81 6.29 -5.86 -12.21
CA ILE A 81 6.32 -5.70 -13.65
C ILE A 81 5.08 -4.89 -14.06
N ASP A 82 5.28 -3.71 -14.63
CA ASP A 82 4.21 -2.88 -15.15
C ASP A 82 3.75 -3.33 -16.55
N ASP A 83 3.07 -2.50 -17.30
CA ASP A 83 2.51 -2.79 -18.64
C ASP A 83 3.58 -3.30 -19.62
N THR A 84 3.13 -3.90 -20.71
CA THR A 84 3.91 -4.37 -21.87
C THR A 84 4.59 -5.75 -21.74
N TRP A 85 4.27 -6.55 -20.72
CA TRP A 85 4.73 -7.94 -20.62
C TRP A 85 3.86 -8.92 -21.42
N GLN A 86 2.61 -8.55 -21.68
CA GLN A 86 1.61 -9.39 -22.30
C GLN A 86 1.98 -9.77 -23.74
N GLY A 87 1.78 -11.03 -24.07
CA GLY A 87 1.77 -11.56 -25.42
C GLY A 87 0.33 -11.78 -25.89
N THR A 88 0.12 -12.83 -26.70
CA THR A 88 -1.21 -13.19 -27.21
C THR A 88 -1.88 -14.24 -26.35
N ARG A 89 -3.22 -14.35 -26.48
CA ARG A 89 -3.97 -15.46 -25.92
C ARG A 89 -3.93 -16.66 -26.87
N ASP A 90 -3.88 -17.86 -26.29
CA ASP A 90 -4.02 -19.10 -27.07
C ASP A 90 -5.47 -19.39 -27.46
N ALA A 91 -5.72 -20.50 -28.16
CA ALA A 91 -7.04 -20.92 -28.60
C ALA A 91 -8.00 -21.22 -27.42
N GLN A 92 -7.48 -21.41 -26.23
CA GLN A 92 -8.23 -21.61 -24.98
C GLN A 92 -8.44 -20.28 -24.22
N GLY A 93 -7.91 -19.18 -24.75
CA GLY A 93 -7.99 -17.84 -24.17
C GLY A 93 -6.96 -17.56 -23.06
N VAL A 94 -6.01 -18.48 -22.80
CA VAL A 94 -4.98 -18.30 -21.79
C VAL A 94 -3.99 -17.23 -22.28
N ILE A 95 -3.72 -16.24 -21.41
CA ILE A 95 -2.72 -15.21 -21.69
C ILE A 95 -1.30 -15.80 -21.57
N HIS A 96 -0.47 -15.53 -22.57
CA HIS A 96 0.95 -15.84 -22.52
C HIS A 96 1.79 -14.58 -22.44
N PRO A 97 2.95 -14.60 -21.80
CA PRO A 97 3.87 -13.47 -21.84
C PRO A 97 4.47 -13.34 -23.25
N ASN A 98 4.94 -12.16 -23.63
CA ASN A 98 5.64 -11.95 -24.89
C ASN A 98 7.09 -12.46 -24.84
N GLY A 99 7.80 -12.42 -25.97
CA GLY A 99 9.16 -12.95 -26.08
C GLY A 99 10.21 -12.30 -25.17
N ARG A 100 9.91 -11.14 -24.54
CA ARG A 100 10.78 -10.50 -23.54
C ARG A 100 10.70 -11.18 -22.17
N PHE A 101 9.64 -11.95 -21.92
CA PHE A 101 9.39 -12.70 -20.69
C PHE A 101 9.15 -14.17 -21.01
N PRO A 102 10.17 -14.93 -21.41
CA PRO A 102 9.99 -16.27 -21.98
C PRO A 102 9.39 -17.29 -21.00
N ASP A 103 9.60 -17.10 -19.70
CA ASP A 103 9.05 -17.96 -18.64
C ASP A 103 8.75 -17.15 -17.38
N MET A 104 7.49 -16.72 -17.26
CA MET A 104 7.04 -15.91 -16.12
C MET A 104 7.09 -16.69 -14.79
N LYS A 105 6.86 -18.00 -14.83
CA LYS A 105 6.97 -18.85 -13.64
C LYS A 105 8.41 -18.94 -13.13
N ALA A 106 9.38 -19.18 -14.03
CA ALA A 106 10.79 -19.19 -13.65
C ALA A 106 11.29 -17.84 -13.15
N LEU A 107 10.76 -16.73 -13.70
CA LEU A 107 11.04 -15.39 -13.20
C LEU A 107 10.48 -15.19 -11.79
N ALA A 108 9.24 -15.61 -11.54
CA ALA A 108 8.65 -15.53 -10.22
C ALA A 108 9.41 -16.36 -9.18
N ASP A 109 9.81 -17.59 -9.53
CA ASP A 109 10.62 -18.45 -8.66
C ASP A 109 11.99 -17.82 -8.36
N TYR A 110 12.60 -17.15 -9.33
CA TYR A 110 13.84 -16.41 -9.10
C TYR A 110 13.69 -15.28 -8.08
N VAL A 111 12.65 -14.47 -8.24
CA VAL A 111 12.34 -13.36 -7.31
C VAL A 111 12.04 -13.90 -5.91
N HIS A 112 11.22 -14.95 -5.81
CA HIS A 112 10.91 -15.63 -4.54
C HIS A 112 12.17 -16.23 -3.88
N GLY A 113 13.08 -16.82 -4.67
CA GLY A 113 14.35 -17.37 -4.19
C GLY A 113 15.25 -16.33 -3.51
N LYS A 114 14.99 -15.04 -3.73
CA LYS A 114 15.68 -13.91 -3.06
C LYS A 114 14.94 -13.39 -1.83
N GLY A 115 13.83 -14.03 -1.44
CA GLY A 115 12.97 -13.58 -0.33
C GLY A 115 12.14 -12.35 -0.70
N LEU A 116 11.93 -12.11 -1.99
CA LEU A 116 11.11 -11.02 -2.54
C LEU A 116 9.77 -11.55 -3.04
N LYS A 117 8.88 -10.66 -3.43
CA LYS A 117 7.57 -10.92 -4.01
C LYS A 117 7.48 -10.31 -5.39
N ILE A 118 6.71 -10.94 -6.30
CA ILE A 118 6.57 -10.44 -7.67
C ILE A 118 5.16 -9.94 -7.94
N GLY A 119 5.06 -8.80 -8.60
CA GLY A 119 3.79 -8.25 -9.07
C GLY A 119 3.71 -8.21 -10.58
N ILE A 120 2.46 -8.08 -11.05
CA ILE A 120 2.14 -8.00 -12.47
C ILE A 120 1.08 -6.92 -12.72
N TYR A 121 0.90 -6.55 -13.97
CA TYR A 121 -0.03 -5.51 -14.42
C TYR A 121 -1.07 -6.10 -15.38
N SER A 122 -2.32 -5.60 -15.30
CA SER A 122 -3.38 -5.83 -16.29
C SER A 122 -4.40 -4.69 -16.30
N SER A 123 -5.46 -4.82 -17.10
CA SER A 123 -6.53 -3.86 -17.21
C SER A 123 -7.90 -4.57 -17.23
N PRO A 124 -8.96 -3.98 -16.63
CA PRO A 124 -10.34 -4.48 -16.74
C PRO A 124 -10.94 -4.32 -18.15
N GLY A 125 -10.29 -3.57 -19.03
CA GLY A 125 -10.69 -3.43 -20.42
C GLY A 125 -10.11 -4.51 -21.33
N PRO A 126 -10.48 -4.51 -22.63
CA PRO A 126 -9.93 -5.43 -23.61
C PRO A 126 -8.45 -5.19 -23.89
N THR A 127 -7.95 -3.98 -23.64
CA THR A 127 -6.54 -3.64 -23.80
C THR A 127 -6.01 -2.88 -22.59
N THR A 128 -4.69 -2.99 -22.37
CA THR A 128 -3.93 -2.18 -21.43
C THR A 128 -3.75 -0.73 -21.92
N CYS A 129 -3.11 0.13 -21.13
CA CYS A 129 -2.77 1.50 -21.54
C CYS A 129 -1.82 1.52 -22.74
N ALA A 130 -0.86 0.62 -22.79
CA ALA A 130 0.08 0.45 -23.90
C ALA A 130 -0.49 -0.40 -25.06
N LYS A 131 -1.81 -0.74 -25.04
CA LYS A 131 -2.53 -1.48 -26.09
C LYS A 131 -2.16 -2.95 -26.22
N PHE A 132 -1.65 -3.55 -25.14
CA PHE A 132 -1.50 -4.99 -25.02
C PHE A 132 -2.82 -5.65 -24.54
N GLU A 133 -2.86 -6.98 -24.46
CA GLU A 133 -4.02 -7.74 -24.00
C GLU A 133 -4.42 -7.36 -22.56
N GLY A 134 -5.69 -6.98 -22.38
CA GLY A 134 -6.31 -6.79 -21.08
C GLY A 134 -7.06 -8.04 -20.61
N SER A 135 -7.68 -7.96 -19.42
CA SER A 135 -8.36 -9.13 -18.81
C SER A 135 -9.87 -9.18 -19.08
N HIS A 136 -10.43 -8.24 -19.84
CA HIS A 136 -11.88 -8.17 -20.07
C HIS A 136 -12.44 -9.49 -20.65
N GLY A 137 -13.36 -10.11 -19.89
CA GLY A 137 -13.96 -11.40 -20.27
C GLY A 137 -13.08 -12.63 -19.99
N HIS A 138 -11.87 -12.43 -19.45
CA HIS A 138 -10.91 -13.48 -19.12
C HIS A 138 -10.44 -13.43 -17.65
N GLU A 139 -11.13 -12.68 -16.79
CA GLU A 139 -10.68 -12.36 -15.42
C GLU A 139 -10.39 -13.63 -14.60
N GLU A 140 -11.26 -14.64 -14.65
CA GLU A 140 -11.05 -15.91 -13.92
C GLU A 140 -9.86 -16.71 -14.45
N GLN A 141 -9.66 -16.70 -15.76
CA GLN A 141 -8.58 -17.42 -16.42
C GLN A 141 -7.24 -16.74 -16.11
N ASP A 142 -7.21 -15.42 -16.23
CA ASP A 142 -6.01 -14.62 -15.95
C ASP A 142 -5.61 -14.74 -14.48
N ALA A 143 -6.56 -14.63 -13.56
CA ALA A 143 -6.28 -14.80 -12.12
C ALA A 143 -5.69 -16.18 -11.81
N LYS A 144 -6.21 -17.26 -12.44
CA LYS A 144 -5.64 -18.61 -12.30
C LYS A 144 -4.22 -18.70 -12.86
N THR A 145 -3.97 -18.07 -13.99
CA THR A 145 -2.66 -18.01 -14.63
C THR A 145 -1.66 -17.26 -13.75
N TYR A 146 -2.04 -16.08 -13.22
CA TYR A 146 -1.20 -15.31 -12.29
C TYR A 146 -0.89 -16.09 -11.02
N ALA A 147 -1.88 -16.75 -10.44
CA ALA A 147 -1.69 -17.60 -9.27
C ALA A 147 -0.75 -18.78 -9.55
N ALA A 148 -0.87 -19.43 -10.73
CA ALA A 148 -0.01 -20.53 -11.15
C ALA A 148 1.43 -20.08 -11.38
N TRP A 149 1.65 -18.86 -11.88
CA TRP A 149 2.99 -18.27 -11.98
C TRP A 149 3.57 -17.88 -10.61
N GLY A 150 2.74 -17.73 -9.58
CA GLY A 150 3.19 -17.33 -8.26
C GLY A 150 3.17 -15.80 -8.05
N ILE A 151 2.31 -15.08 -8.75
CA ILE A 151 2.18 -13.62 -8.60
C ILE A 151 1.61 -13.27 -7.22
N ASP A 152 2.15 -12.22 -6.58
CA ASP A 152 1.79 -11.74 -5.24
C ASP A 152 1.09 -10.37 -5.24
N TYR A 153 1.10 -9.67 -6.37
CA TYR A 153 0.57 -8.31 -6.50
C TYR A 153 0.03 -8.10 -7.92
N LEU A 154 -1.17 -7.54 -8.04
CA LEU A 154 -1.76 -7.16 -9.31
C LEU A 154 -2.07 -5.66 -9.33
N LYS A 155 -1.41 -4.89 -10.21
CA LYS A 155 -1.83 -3.54 -10.60
C LYS A 155 -2.88 -3.66 -11.70
N TYR A 156 -4.09 -3.15 -11.45
CA TYR A 156 -5.23 -3.30 -12.35
C TYR A 156 -5.72 -1.94 -12.81
N ASP A 157 -5.38 -1.57 -14.05
CA ASP A 157 -5.43 -0.21 -14.57
C ASP A 157 -6.63 0.04 -15.48
N LEU A 158 -7.31 1.16 -15.27
CA LEU A 158 -8.59 1.52 -15.88
C LEU A 158 -8.57 1.61 -17.42
N CYS A 159 -7.42 1.82 -18.06
CA CYS A 159 -7.27 2.33 -19.42
C CYS A 159 -8.23 1.77 -20.48
N GLY A 160 -8.25 0.44 -20.71
CA GLY A 160 -9.11 -0.16 -21.74
C GLY A 160 -10.60 -0.10 -21.39
N LEU A 161 -10.93 -0.11 -20.10
CA LEU A 161 -12.31 0.03 -19.63
C LEU A 161 -12.84 1.45 -19.84
N ARG A 162 -12.00 2.46 -19.70
CA ARG A 162 -12.39 3.88 -19.93
C ARG A 162 -12.95 4.11 -21.32
N GLU A 163 -12.44 3.43 -22.34
CA GLU A 163 -13.01 3.50 -23.69
C GLU A 163 -14.41 2.88 -23.77
N MET A 164 -14.63 1.79 -23.04
CA MET A 164 -15.97 1.16 -22.97
C MET A 164 -16.97 2.05 -22.22
N MET A 165 -16.53 2.71 -21.15
CA MET A 165 -17.35 3.62 -20.34
C MET A 165 -17.88 4.82 -21.16
N LYS A 166 -17.14 5.33 -22.14
CA LYS A 166 -17.60 6.41 -23.04
C LYS A 166 -18.90 6.10 -23.78
N SER A 167 -19.25 4.84 -23.91
CA SER A 167 -20.49 4.40 -24.57
C SER A 167 -21.68 4.26 -23.61
N THR A 168 -21.50 4.52 -22.31
CA THR A 168 -22.57 4.44 -21.31
C THR A 168 -23.52 5.63 -21.38
N ALA A 169 -24.74 5.46 -20.88
CA ALA A 169 -25.80 6.45 -20.99
C ALA A 169 -25.75 7.56 -19.93
N SER A 170 -25.01 7.33 -18.83
CA SER A 170 -24.95 8.30 -17.70
C SER A 170 -23.73 8.06 -16.80
N PRO A 171 -23.35 9.04 -15.95
CA PRO A 171 -22.30 8.87 -14.94
C PRO A 171 -22.56 7.71 -13.98
N GLU A 172 -23.81 7.45 -13.62
CA GLU A 172 -24.18 6.32 -12.75
C GLU A 172 -23.92 4.98 -13.43
N ALA A 173 -24.15 4.90 -14.74
CA ALA A 173 -23.85 3.71 -15.53
C ALA A 173 -22.34 3.51 -15.71
N GLU A 174 -21.57 4.59 -15.83
CA GLU A 174 -20.09 4.54 -15.82
C GLU A 174 -19.56 4.01 -14.49
N HIS A 175 -20.02 4.59 -13.38
CA HIS A 175 -19.66 4.14 -12.03
C HIS A 175 -19.96 2.66 -11.84
N LYS A 176 -21.18 2.23 -12.19
CA LYS A 176 -21.59 0.82 -12.09
C LYS A 176 -20.68 -0.09 -12.89
N MET A 177 -20.39 0.26 -14.14
CA MET A 177 -19.50 -0.53 -15.03
C MET A 177 -18.11 -0.64 -14.42
N MET A 178 -17.56 0.46 -13.88
CA MET A 178 -16.25 0.49 -13.22
C MET A 178 -16.23 -0.43 -12.00
N VAL A 179 -17.16 -0.27 -11.07
CA VAL A 179 -17.26 -1.09 -9.86
C VAL A 179 -17.41 -2.58 -10.20
N GLU A 180 -18.29 -2.92 -11.15
CA GLU A 180 -18.51 -4.31 -11.59
C GLU A 180 -17.25 -4.94 -12.20
N ALA A 181 -16.48 -4.18 -12.97
CA ALA A 181 -15.24 -4.66 -13.57
C ALA A 181 -14.16 -4.98 -12.50
N TYR A 182 -14.00 -4.12 -11.50
CA TYR A 182 -13.09 -4.39 -10.38
C TYR A 182 -13.58 -5.53 -9.49
N LEU A 183 -14.90 -5.66 -9.26
CA LEU A 183 -15.47 -6.78 -8.52
C LEU A 183 -15.21 -8.14 -9.21
N LYS A 184 -15.33 -8.21 -10.54
CA LYS A 184 -15.04 -9.45 -11.29
C LYS A 184 -13.62 -9.94 -11.05
N MET A 185 -12.64 -9.05 -11.14
CA MET A 185 -11.24 -9.44 -10.90
C MET A 185 -11.00 -9.81 -9.43
N ARG A 186 -11.57 -9.06 -8.46
CA ARG A 186 -11.53 -9.46 -7.05
C ARG A 186 -12.02 -10.89 -6.84
N ASP A 187 -13.20 -11.21 -7.35
CA ASP A 187 -13.81 -12.53 -7.19
C ASP A 187 -12.97 -13.62 -7.87
N ALA A 188 -12.38 -13.30 -9.01
CA ALA A 188 -11.45 -14.18 -9.71
C ALA A 188 -10.17 -14.45 -8.89
N LEU A 189 -9.55 -13.42 -8.33
CA LEU A 189 -8.38 -13.53 -7.48
C LEU A 189 -8.68 -14.36 -6.22
N GLN A 190 -9.80 -14.10 -5.55
CA GLN A 190 -10.21 -14.84 -4.35
C GLN A 190 -10.43 -16.33 -4.62
N LYS A 191 -11.01 -16.69 -5.75
CA LYS A 191 -11.22 -18.09 -6.17
C LYS A 191 -9.92 -18.87 -6.33
N THR A 192 -8.79 -18.21 -6.56
CA THR A 192 -7.49 -18.88 -6.68
C THR A 192 -6.96 -19.40 -5.34
N GLY A 193 -7.39 -18.84 -4.22
CA GLY A 193 -6.88 -19.11 -2.87
C GLY A 193 -5.48 -18.54 -2.59
N ARG A 194 -4.83 -17.89 -3.59
CA ARG A 194 -3.54 -17.22 -3.40
C ARG A 194 -3.76 -15.81 -2.85
N PRO A 195 -3.03 -15.39 -1.78
CA PRO A 195 -3.08 -14.03 -1.28
C PRO A 195 -2.32 -13.09 -2.24
N ILE A 196 -3.07 -12.34 -3.06
CA ILE A 196 -2.54 -11.38 -4.03
C ILE A 196 -2.97 -9.98 -3.60
N VAL A 197 -2.02 -9.05 -3.46
CA VAL A 197 -2.32 -7.63 -3.26
C VAL A 197 -3.01 -7.09 -4.49
N TYR A 198 -4.17 -6.50 -4.30
CA TYR A 198 -4.99 -5.95 -5.38
C TYR A 198 -4.92 -4.42 -5.38
N SER A 199 -4.20 -3.88 -6.35
CA SER A 199 -3.95 -2.44 -6.53
C SER A 199 -4.82 -1.88 -7.64
N LEU A 200 -5.71 -0.96 -7.29
CA LEU A 200 -6.61 -0.31 -8.25
C LEU A 200 -5.94 0.94 -8.82
N CYS A 201 -5.74 0.97 -10.13
CA CYS A 201 -5.15 2.12 -10.81
C CYS A 201 -6.21 2.78 -11.72
N GLN A 202 -7.04 3.66 -11.14
CA GLN A 202 -8.10 4.38 -11.85
C GLN A 202 -8.02 5.90 -11.65
N TYR A 203 -6.86 6.41 -11.23
CA TYR A 203 -6.50 7.83 -11.25
C TYR A 203 -7.32 8.75 -10.33
N GLY A 204 -8.02 8.20 -9.34
CA GLY A 204 -8.91 8.96 -8.45
C GLY A 204 -10.30 9.19 -9.03
N ASP A 205 -10.57 8.67 -10.23
CA ASP A 205 -11.87 8.80 -10.88
C ASP A 205 -12.98 8.30 -9.95
N ASP A 206 -14.07 9.05 -9.92
CA ASP A 206 -15.26 8.77 -9.13
C ASP A 206 -15.00 8.58 -7.62
N ALA A 207 -14.03 9.33 -7.09
CA ALA A 207 -13.66 9.31 -5.68
C ALA A 207 -13.44 7.88 -5.14
N VAL A 208 -12.59 7.10 -5.82
CA VAL A 208 -12.29 5.68 -5.53
C VAL A 208 -12.06 5.37 -4.06
N TRP A 209 -11.50 6.29 -3.29
CA TRP A 209 -11.32 6.15 -1.85
C TRP A 209 -12.62 5.87 -1.08
N ARG A 210 -13.79 6.14 -1.69
CA ARG A 210 -15.11 5.87 -1.10
C ARG A 210 -15.59 4.44 -1.34
N TRP A 211 -15.14 3.78 -2.41
CA TRP A 211 -15.62 2.47 -2.82
C TRP A 211 -14.51 1.42 -3.04
N GLY A 212 -13.25 1.82 -3.20
CA GLY A 212 -12.14 0.93 -3.51
C GLY A 212 -11.99 -0.26 -2.54
N ALA A 213 -12.19 -0.04 -1.23
CA ALA A 213 -12.20 -1.11 -0.25
C ALA A 213 -13.35 -2.12 -0.48
N SER A 214 -14.52 -1.67 -0.92
CA SER A 214 -15.69 -2.53 -1.14
C SER A 214 -15.51 -3.51 -2.30
N VAL A 215 -14.67 -3.16 -3.28
CA VAL A 215 -14.29 -4.04 -4.38
C VAL A 215 -13.02 -4.85 -4.10
N GLY A 216 -12.55 -4.87 -2.85
CA GLY A 216 -11.41 -5.66 -2.41
C GLY A 216 -10.05 -5.03 -2.68
N GLY A 217 -9.99 -3.76 -3.08
CA GLY A 217 -8.74 -3.02 -3.26
C GLY A 217 -7.94 -2.92 -1.97
N ASN A 218 -6.66 -3.29 -2.02
CA ASN A 218 -5.74 -3.11 -0.90
C ASN A 218 -5.04 -1.75 -0.97
N LEU A 219 -5.00 -1.14 -2.14
CA LEU A 219 -4.61 0.24 -2.37
C LEU A 219 -5.29 0.74 -3.64
N TRP A 220 -5.40 2.05 -3.77
CA TRP A 220 -6.00 2.69 -4.93
C TRP A 220 -5.37 4.03 -5.23
N ARG A 221 -5.06 4.25 -6.51
CA ARG A 221 -4.54 5.52 -7.02
C ARG A 221 -5.55 6.63 -6.80
N THR A 222 -5.13 7.69 -6.13
CA THR A 222 -5.98 8.83 -5.79
C THR A 222 -5.91 9.96 -6.80
N THR A 223 -4.92 9.93 -7.69
CA THR A 223 -4.64 10.97 -8.69
C THR A 223 -4.13 10.38 -10.00
N GLY A 224 -4.07 11.20 -11.04
CA GLY A 224 -3.33 10.90 -12.27
C GLY A 224 -1.83 10.77 -12.03
N ASP A 225 -1.10 10.25 -13.03
CA ASP A 225 0.30 9.82 -12.90
C ASP A 225 1.24 10.90 -12.42
N ILE A 226 2.19 10.47 -11.55
CA ILE A 226 3.34 11.26 -11.13
C ILE A 226 4.41 11.28 -12.22
N ASN A 227 5.26 12.28 -12.17
CA ASN A 227 6.53 12.34 -12.89
C ASN A 227 7.58 13.01 -12.01
N ASP A 228 8.85 12.87 -12.39
CA ASP A 228 9.99 13.38 -11.64
C ASP A 228 10.16 14.90 -11.77
N THR A 229 9.11 15.64 -11.31
CA THR A 229 9.14 17.10 -11.16
C THR A 229 8.53 17.49 -9.83
N TYR A 230 9.13 18.51 -9.18
CA TYR A 230 8.63 19.02 -7.91
C TYR A 230 7.15 19.42 -7.98
N SER A 231 6.75 20.18 -9.03
CA SER A 231 5.37 20.65 -9.16
C SER A 231 4.38 19.49 -9.18
N ARG A 232 4.64 18.45 -9.98
CA ARG A 232 3.72 17.31 -10.07
C ARG A 232 3.66 16.51 -8.80
N MET A 233 4.81 16.21 -8.20
CA MET A 233 4.89 15.54 -6.90
C MET A 233 4.15 16.33 -5.81
N ALA A 234 4.38 17.65 -5.74
CA ALA A 234 3.74 18.49 -4.75
C ALA A 234 2.21 18.59 -4.95
N ASP A 235 1.74 18.73 -6.18
CA ASP A 235 0.30 18.75 -6.48
C ASP A 235 -0.38 17.46 -6.04
N ILE A 236 0.24 16.32 -6.31
CA ILE A 236 -0.28 15.00 -5.92
C ILE A 236 -0.23 14.82 -4.40
N GLY A 237 0.92 15.02 -3.78
CA GLY A 237 1.13 14.73 -2.36
C GLY A 237 0.33 15.66 -1.45
N PHE A 238 0.39 16.97 -1.65
CA PHE A 238 -0.39 17.92 -0.85
C PHE A 238 -1.89 17.89 -1.18
N GLY A 239 -2.26 17.38 -2.35
CA GLY A 239 -3.64 17.11 -2.73
C GLY A 239 -4.32 15.98 -1.95
N GLN A 240 -3.56 15.19 -1.17
CA GLN A 240 -4.11 14.11 -0.33
C GLN A 240 -4.81 14.61 0.94
N ALA A 241 -4.78 15.90 1.23
CA ALA A 241 -5.43 16.47 2.42
C ALA A 241 -6.92 16.09 2.48
N GLY A 242 -7.37 15.61 3.66
CA GLY A 242 -8.75 15.18 3.90
C GLY A 242 -9.09 13.75 3.48
N LEU A 243 -8.12 12.99 2.92
CA LEU A 243 -8.32 11.58 2.54
C LEU A 243 -7.99 10.59 3.66
N SER A 244 -7.43 11.03 4.79
CA SER A 244 -6.96 10.18 5.89
C SER A 244 -8.01 9.21 6.42
N LYS A 245 -9.29 9.60 6.43
CA LYS A 245 -10.41 8.79 6.92
C LYS A 245 -10.78 7.58 6.04
N PHE A 246 -10.20 7.47 4.84
CA PHE A 246 -10.50 6.41 3.90
C PHE A 246 -9.42 5.32 3.86
N ALA A 247 -8.25 5.58 4.44
CA ALA A 247 -7.14 4.63 4.51
C ALA A 247 -7.05 3.95 5.89
N GLY A 248 -6.47 2.76 5.90
CA GLY A 248 -6.22 1.98 7.11
C GLY A 248 -5.63 0.62 6.77
N PRO A 249 -5.35 -0.24 7.78
CA PRO A 249 -4.73 -1.55 7.57
C PRO A 249 -5.46 -2.38 6.51
N GLY A 250 -4.72 -2.78 5.47
CA GLY A 250 -5.24 -3.53 4.33
C GLY A 250 -5.87 -2.69 3.22
N HIS A 251 -5.98 -1.36 3.40
CA HIS A 251 -6.64 -0.44 2.48
C HIS A 251 -5.96 0.93 2.48
N TRP A 252 -5.20 1.26 1.44
CA TRP A 252 -4.32 2.42 1.41
C TRP A 252 -4.64 3.39 0.26
N ASN A 253 -4.65 4.69 0.56
CA ASN A 253 -4.58 5.70 -0.49
C ASN A 253 -3.20 5.66 -1.13
N ASP A 254 -3.16 5.67 -2.45
CA ASP A 254 -1.93 5.58 -3.24
C ASP A 254 -1.77 6.86 -4.07
N PRO A 255 -0.89 7.78 -3.66
CA PRO A 255 -0.60 8.99 -4.42
C PRO A 255 0.40 8.75 -5.56
N ASP A 256 0.67 7.50 -5.92
CA ASP A 256 1.63 7.04 -6.91
C ASP A 256 3.05 6.78 -6.37
N MET A 257 3.92 6.33 -7.26
CA MET A 257 5.26 5.85 -6.97
C MET A 257 6.21 6.93 -6.45
N LEU A 258 7.34 6.48 -5.90
CA LEU A 258 8.46 7.35 -5.54
C LEU A 258 9.35 7.59 -6.76
N GLU A 259 9.58 8.87 -7.09
CA GLU A 259 10.47 9.31 -8.17
C GLU A 259 11.93 9.48 -7.74
N VAL A 260 12.26 9.10 -6.52
CA VAL A 260 13.57 9.33 -5.90
C VAL A 260 14.69 8.66 -6.70
N GLY A 261 15.61 9.47 -7.22
CA GLY A 261 16.76 8.99 -8.00
C GLY A 261 16.58 8.99 -9.51
N ASN A 262 15.42 9.42 -10.04
CA ASN A 262 15.23 9.58 -11.49
C ASN A 262 15.92 10.85 -12.06
N GLY A 263 16.32 11.80 -11.20
CA GLY A 263 17.22 12.92 -11.56
C GLY A 263 16.52 14.23 -11.94
N GLY A 264 15.18 14.29 -11.91
CA GLY A 264 14.41 15.51 -12.24
C GLY A 264 14.18 16.44 -11.06
N MET A 265 14.32 15.95 -9.82
CA MET A 265 14.19 16.72 -8.60
C MET A 265 15.52 16.83 -7.83
N LYS A 266 15.61 17.83 -6.95
CA LYS A 266 16.75 18.02 -6.05
C LYS A 266 16.62 17.09 -4.83
N VAL A 267 17.73 16.91 -4.12
CA VAL A 267 17.80 16.06 -2.90
C VAL A 267 16.79 16.48 -1.84
N GLU A 268 16.63 17.78 -1.59
CA GLU A 268 15.67 18.27 -0.59
C GLU A 268 14.21 18.00 -1.06
N GLU A 269 13.95 18.08 -2.37
CA GLU A 269 12.65 17.76 -2.95
C GLU A 269 12.35 16.25 -2.84
N TYR A 270 13.36 15.37 -3.03
CA TYR A 270 13.23 13.94 -2.78
C TYR A 270 13.01 13.61 -1.30
N ARG A 271 13.69 14.30 -0.37
CA ARG A 271 13.44 14.15 1.07
C ARG A 271 12.03 14.59 1.45
N LEU A 272 11.56 15.71 0.87
CA LEU A 272 10.18 16.17 1.04
C LEU A 272 9.20 15.11 0.52
N HIS A 273 9.44 14.58 -0.68
CA HIS A 273 8.61 13.54 -1.30
C HIS A 273 8.43 12.32 -0.38
N VAL A 274 9.52 11.70 0.04
CA VAL A 274 9.46 10.52 0.92
C VAL A 274 8.85 10.84 2.29
N SER A 275 9.12 12.04 2.84
CA SER A 275 8.53 12.47 4.12
C SER A 275 7.02 12.60 4.04
N LEU A 276 6.52 13.18 2.95
CA LEU A 276 5.09 13.35 2.75
C LEU A 276 4.41 12.00 2.54
N TRP A 277 4.97 11.09 1.71
CA TRP A 277 4.47 9.73 1.54
C TRP A 277 4.45 8.97 2.87
N ALA A 278 5.50 9.09 3.69
CA ALA A 278 5.53 8.46 5.02
C ALA A 278 4.45 9.00 5.96
N ILE A 279 4.19 10.31 5.97
CA ILE A 279 3.08 10.89 6.74
C ILE A 279 1.73 10.39 6.20
N LEU A 280 1.60 10.26 4.89
CA LEU A 280 0.38 9.78 4.24
C LEU A 280 0.13 8.27 4.43
N ALA A 281 1.05 7.51 5.03
CA ALA A 281 0.98 6.04 5.03
C ALA A 281 0.77 5.49 3.60
N ALA A 282 1.47 6.06 2.65
CA ALA A 282 1.33 5.73 1.24
C ALA A 282 2.22 4.53 0.87
N PRO A 283 1.85 3.72 -0.13
CA PRO A 283 2.74 2.71 -0.66
C PRO A 283 4.10 3.31 -1.07
N LEU A 284 5.21 2.72 -0.60
CA LEU A 284 6.56 3.15 -0.95
C LEU A 284 7.07 2.28 -2.12
N LEU A 285 6.58 2.56 -3.33
CA LEU A 285 6.98 1.87 -4.55
C LEU A 285 7.99 2.72 -5.33
N SER A 286 9.26 2.33 -5.30
CA SER A 286 10.33 3.05 -6.00
C SER A 286 10.23 2.88 -7.52
N GLY A 287 10.39 3.96 -8.28
CA GLY A 287 10.26 3.96 -9.74
C GLY A 287 11.58 4.20 -10.51
N ASN A 288 12.72 4.16 -9.82
CA ASN A 288 14.05 4.40 -10.42
C ASN A 288 14.77 3.09 -10.82
N ASP A 289 15.92 3.19 -11.44
CA ASP A 289 16.82 2.05 -11.65
C ASP A 289 17.61 1.75 -10.37
N LEU A 290 17.26 0.65 -9.69
CA LEU A 290 17.89 0.24 -8.43
C LEU A 290 19.36 -0.18 -8.64
N SER A 291 19.74 -0.62 -9.85
CA SER A 291 21.09 -1.10 -10.16
C SER A 291 22.11 0.03 -10.29
N SER A 292 21.64 1.28 -10.45
CA SER A 292 22.47 2.46 -10.68
C SER A 292 22.27 3.60 -9.65
N MET A 293 21.70 3.28 -8.49
CA MET A 293 21.44 4.28 -7.45
C MET A 293 22.72 4.93 -6.93
N SER A 294 22.68 6.25 -6.73
CA SER A 294 23.68 6.97 -5.93
C SER A 294 23.59 6.57 -4.45
N ALA A 295 24.67 6.74 -3.69
CA ALA A 295 24.65 6.55 -2.25
C ALA A 295 23.62 7.46 -1.54
N GLU A 296 23.36 8.65 -2.07
CA GLU A 296 22.38 9.59 -1.54
C GLU A 296 20.95 9.12 -1.81
N THR A 297 20.65 8.66 -3.03
CA THR A 297 19.37 8.03 -3.38
C THR A 297 19.08 6.86 -2.45
N LEU A 298 20.04 5.95 -2.28
CA LEU A 298 19.92 4.80 -1.40
C LEU A 298 19.67 5.24 0.07
N ALA A 299 20.42 6.22 0.57
CA ALA A 299 20.25 6.73 1.93
C ALA A 299 18.86 7.34 2.17
N ILE A 300 18.26 7.98 1.16
CA ILE A 300 16.89 8.49 1.25
C ILE A 300 15.89 7.34 1.30
N LEU A 301 15.98 6.39 0.37
CA LEU A 301 15.02 5.28 0.27
C LEU A 301 15.12 4.30 1.45
N THR A 302 16.28 4.19 2.10
CA THR A 302 16.50 3.25 3.22
C THR A 302 16.58 3.92 4.59
N ASN A 303 16.14 5.18 4.72
CA ASN A 303 16.07 5.82 6.02
C ASN A 303 15.09 5.11 6.94
N ARG A 304 15.61 4.37 7.91
CA ARG A 304 14.83 3.51 8.80
C ARG A 304 13.83 4.28 9.66
N GLU A 305 14.13 5.52 10.04
CA GLU A 305 13.23 6.33 10.87
C GLU A 305 12.04 6.83 10.05
N VAL A 306 12.25 7.20 8.78
CA VAL A 306 11.17 7.57 7.85
C VAL A 306 10.31 6.35 7.52
N ILE A 307 10.94 5.20 7.23
CA ILE A 307 10.23 3.94 6.99
C ILE A 307 9.41 3.53 8.22
N ALA A 308 9.94 3.68 9.43
CA ALA A 308 9.21 3.36 10.66
C ALA A 308 7.99 4.27 10.87
N ILE A 309 8.03 5.51 10.39
CA ILE A 309 6.84 6.37 10.36
C ILE A 309 5.83 5.81 9.36
N ASP A 310 6.24 5.48 8.14
CA ASP A 310 5.36 4.95 7.09
C ASP A 310 4.70 3.63 7.51
N GLN A 311 5.48 2.71 8.04
CA GLN A 311 5.09 1.34 8.39
C GLN A 311 4.50 1.21 9.80
N ASP A 312 4.14 2.33 10.45
CA ASP A 312 3.58 2.29 11.81
C ASP A 312 2.32 1.41 11.88
N PRO A 313 2.25 0.44 12.81
CA PRO A 313 1.21 -0.58 12.87
C PRO A 313 -0.19 -0.04 13.23
N ALA A 314 -0.31 1.21 13.72
CA ALA A 314 -1.63 1.84 13.87
C ALA A 314 -2.33 2.03 12.52
N GLY A 315 -1.57 2.04 11.41
CA GLY A 315 -2.11 2.15 10.05
C GLY A 315 -2.90 3.43 9.81
N LYS A 316 -2.68 4.48 10.58
CA LYS A 316 -3.38 5.75 10.42
C LYS A 316 -2.64 6.64 9.44
N GLN A 317 -3.32 7.08 8.41
CA GLN A 317 -2.80 8.12 7.53
C GLN A 317 -2.79 9.47 8.28
N GLY A 318 -1.71 10.25 8.12
CA GLY A 318 -1.65 11.63 8.58
C GLY A 318 -2.46 12.58 7.68
N ASP A 319 -2.67 13.79 8.18
CA ASP A 319 -3.40 14.82 7.43
C ASP A 319 -2.78 16.19 7.64
N ARG A 320 -3.18 17.15 6.81
CA ARG A 320 -2.75 18.53 6.95
C ARG A 320 -3.37 19.15 8.20
N PHE A 321 -2.51 19.57 9.13
CA PHE A 321 -2.91 20.25 10.35
C PHE A 321 -3.15 21.74 10.10
N SER A 322 -2.21 22.43 9.41
CA SER A 322 -2.33 23.83 9.10
C SER A 322 -1.66 24.20 7.79
N THR A 323 -2.06 25.34 7.23
CA THR A 323 -1.44 25.96 6.06
C THR A 323 -1.39 27.48 6.24
N GLU A 324 -0.23 28.07 5.95
CA GLU A 324 -0.03 29.52 5.94
C GLU A 324 0.83 29.88 4.72
N GLY A 325 0.18 30.38 3.67
CA GLY A 325 0.82 30.61 2.39
C GLY A 325 1.48 29.33 1.83
N PRO A 326 2.80 29.33 1.60
CA PRO A 326 3.52 28.14 1.12
C PRO A 326 3.95 27.18 2.22
N MET A 327 3.64 27.48 3.48
CA MET A 327 4.02 26.66 4.64
C MET A 327 2.87 25.75 5.03
N GLU A 328 3.14 24.44 5.12
CA GLU A 328 2.15 23.45 5.55
C GLU A 328 2.72 22.59 6.71
N ILE A 329 1.91 22.37 7.73
CA ILE A 329 2.22 21.41 8.81
C ILE A 329 1.30 20.21 8.64
N TRP A 330 1.90 19.02 8.58
CA TRP A 330 1.21 17.77 8.48
C TRP A 330 1.52 16.90 9.69
N VAL A 331 0.53 16.17 10.19
CA VAL A 331 0.65 15.39 11.42
C VAL A 331 0.09 13.99 11.24
N ARG A 332 0.88 12.99 11.63
CA ARG A 332 0.47 11.59 11.68
C ARG A 332 0.57 11.07 13.12
N PRO A 333 -0.52 10.57 13.73
CA PRO A 333 -0.44 9.88 15.01
C PRO A 333 0.18 8.50 14.82
N LEU A 334 1.07 8.10 15.74
CA LEU A 334 1.75 6.81 15.73
C LEU A 334 1.26 5.89 16.84
N SER A 335 1.53 4.60 16.72
CA SER A 335 1.02 3.54 17.60
C SER A 335 1.50 3.64 19.05
N ASP A 336 2.67 4.21 19.27
CA ASP A 336 3.27 4.41 20.60
C ASP A 336 2.85 5.71 21.32
N GLY A 337 1.89 6.43 20.73
CA GLY A 337 1.41 7.72 21.23
C GLY A 337 2.24 8.93 20.78
N SER A 338 3.38 8.71 20.12
CA SER A 338 4.13 9.79 19.48
C SER A 338 3.42 10.27 18.22
N LYS A 339 3.87 11.39 17.64
CA LYS A 339 3.39 11.92 16.37
C LYS A 339 4.56 12.20 15.45
N ALA A 340 4.40 11.87 14.16
CA ALA A 340 5.24 12.41 13.11
C ALA A 340 4.67 13.77 12.70
N VAL A 341 5.52 14.79 12.67
CA VAL A 341 5.18 16.18 12.37
C VAL A 341 6.09 16.66 11.24
N GLY A 342 5.52 16.89 10.07
CA GLY A 342 6.24 17.44 8.92
C GLY A 342 5.97 18.92 8.77
N LEU A 343 7.04 19.73 8.79
CA LEU A 343 7.01 21.15 8.46
C LEU A 343 7.49 21.28 7.01
N PHE A 344 6.58 21.51 6.10
CA PHE A 344 6.82 21.55 4.65
C PHE A 344 6.86 22.97 4.14
N ASN A 345 7.93 23.32 3.44
CA ASN A 345 8.09 24.59 2.77
C ASN A 345 7.93 24.43 1.26
N ARG A 346 6.83 24.90 0.71
CA ARG A 346 6.54 24.86 -0.74
C ARG A 346 7.11 26.03 -1.52
N HIS A 347 7.74 27.00 -0.84
CA HIS A 347 8.44 28.13 -1.48
C HIS A 347 9.83 27.68 -1.93
N SER A 348 10.35 28.27 -3.01
CA SER A 348 11.67 27.93 -3.57
C SER A 348 12.87 28.35 -2.72
N GLY A 349 12.70 29.34 -1.85
CA GLY A 349 13.71 29.77 -0.88
C GLY A 349 13.40 29.26 0.53
N PRO A 350 14.40 29.23 1.42
CA PRO A 350 14.20 28.76 2.79
C PRO A 350 13.33 29.71 3.60
N LEU A 351 12.48 29.16 4.47
CA LEU A 351 11.59 29.89 5.36
C LEU A 351 11.78 29.46 6.81
N ASP A 352 11.53 30.37 7.74
CA ASP A 352 11.41 30.04 9.16
C ASP A 352 9.97 29.65 9.45
N MET A 353 9.77 28.43 9.95
CA MET A 353 8.47 27.88 10.29
C MET A 353 8.38 27.63 11.78
N LYS A 354 7.17 27.78 12.31
CA LYS A 354 6.91 27.63 13.76
C LYS A 354 5.80 26.61 13.97
N VAL A 355 5.99 25.74 14.96
CA VAL A 355 4.95 24.80 15.44
C VAL A 355 4.84 24.91 16.95
N ASP A 356 3.62 24.98 17.46
CA ASP A 356 3.33 24.80 18.88
C ASP A 356 2.82 23.39 19.11
N PHE A 357 3.55 22.60 19.88
CA PHE A 357 3.18 21.21 20.15
C PHE A 357 1.94 21.09 21.04
N HIS A 358 1.57 22.13 21.79
CA HIS A 358 0.30 22.17 22.53
C HIS A 358 -0.90 22.15 21.59
N ASP A 359 -0.81 22.82 20.42
CA ASP A 359 -1.87 22.81 19.41
C ASP A 359 -2.06 21.40 18.81
N LEU A 360 -1.02 20.58 18.86
CA LEU A 360 -1.05 19.17 18.46
C LEU A 360 -1.54 18.23 19.58
N GLY A 361 -1.92 18.78 20.75
CA GLY A 361 -2.48 18.04 21.88
C GLY A 361 -1.47 17.47 22.86
N PHE A 362 -0.19 17.85 22.80
CA PHE A 362 0.80 17.52 23.82
C PHE A 362 0.67 18.43 25.04
N LYS A 363 0.98 17.91 26.24
CA LYS A 363 0.89 18.66 27.49
C LYS A 363 2.28 18.83 28.10
N GLY A 364 2.78 20.05 28.13
CA GLY A 364 4.08 20.35 28.72
C GLY A 364 5.26 20.21 27.77
N SER A 365 6.40 19.76 28.30
CA SER A 365 7.61 19.60 27.49
C SER A 365 7.57 18.32 26.67
N VAL A 366 7.97 18.41 25.41
CA VAL A 366 8.05 17.28 24.49
C VAL A 366 9.49 16.94 24.13
N LYS A 367 9.75 15.69 23.81
CA LYS A 367 10.96 15.23 23.14
C LYS A 367 10.72 15.26 21.65
N ALA A 368 11.55 15.97 20.91
CA ALA A 368 11.49 16.02 19.45
C ALA A 368 12.80 15.49 18.86
N ARG A 369 12.69 14.70 17.80
CA ARG A 369 13.80 14.14 17.04
C ARG A 369 13.68 14.53 15.57
N ASP A 370 14.69 15.18 15.03
CA ASP A 370 14.82 15.46 13.58
C ASP A 370 15.23 14.16 12.89
N VAL A 371 14.30 13.60 12.15
CA VAL A 371 14.41 12.28 11.51
C VAL A 371 15.49 12.24 10.43
N TRP A 372 15.61 13.30 9.63
CA TRP A 372 16.62 13.35 8.57
C TRP A 372 18.03 13.62 9.09
N LYS A 373 18.15 14.37 10.16
CA LYS A 373 19.46 14.61 10.81
C LYS A 373 19.83 13.53 11.82
N ALA A 374 18.91 12.61 12.10
CA ALA A 374 19.05 11.58 13.15
C ALA A 374 19.49 12.19 14.50
N LYS A 375 18.92 13.37 14.84
CA LYS A 375 19.34 14.17 15.97
C LYS A 375 18.16 14.54 16.87
N ASP A 376 18.36 14.35 18.19
CA ASP A 376 17.41 14.85 19.18
C ASP A 376 17.52 16.37 19.27
N VAL A 377 16.39 17.05 19.20
CA VAL A 377 16.29 18.52 19.30
C VAL A 377 16.28 18.99 20.76
N GLY A 378 16.22 18.02 21.70
CA GLY A 378 16.10 18.27 23.13
C GLY A 378 14.67 18.45 23.60
N PRO A 379 14.44 18.64 24.89
CA PRO A 379 13.10 18.96 25.39
C PRO A 379 12.70 20.35 24.90
N VAL A 380 11.51 20.41 24.28
CA VAL A 380 10.92 21.65 23.77
C VAL A 380 9.74 22.03 24.65
N THR A 381 9.75 23.24 25.16
CA THR A 381 8.66 23.83 25.95
C THR A 381 8.17 25.07 25.21
N GLY A 382 6.93 25.09 24.77
CA GLY A 382 6.36 26.17 23.96
C GLY A 382 6.66 26.02 22.45
N PRO A 383 6.46 27.10 21.68
CA PRO A 383 6.61 27.06 20.23
C PRO A 383 8.04 26.76 19.79
N HIS A 384 8.19 25.89 18.82
CA HIS A 384 9.44 25.50 18.19
C HIS A 384 9.58 26.16 16.82
N GLU A 385 10.63 26.93 16.63
CA GLU A 385 10.94 27.58 15.36
C GLU A 385 12.12 26.90 14.68
N VAL A 386 11.98 26.64 13.39
CA VAL A 386 12.97 25.91 12.61
C VAL A 386 13.07 26.45 11.19
N ARG A 387 14.31 26.56 10.68
CA ARG A 387 14.60 26.94 9.29
C ARG A 387 14.37 25.74 8.38
N VAL A 388 13.41 25.83 7.47
CA VAL A 388 13.06 24.80 6.49
C VAL A 388 13.62 25.19 5.12
N PRO A 389 14.41 24.31 4.45
CA PRO A 389 14.94 24.60 3.11
C PRO A 389 13.81 24.89 2.10
N GLY A 390 14.16 25.57 1.02
CA GLY A 390 13.22 25.76 -0.09
C GLY A 390 12.86 24.43 -0.73
N HIS A 391 11.56 24.20 -1.04
CA HIS A 391 11.02 22.93 -1.49
C HIS A 391 11.46 21.76 -0.57
N GLY A 392 11.58 22.01 0.71
CA GLY A 392 12.11 21.06 1.69
C GLY A 392 11.18 20.79 2.85
N VAL A 393 11.66 19.95 3.76
CA VAL A 393 10.93 19.52 4.95
C VAL A 393 11.84 19.44 6.15
N VAL A 394 11.29 19.73 7.33
CA VAL A 394 11.80 19.21 8.61
C VAL A 394 10.78 18.20 9.11
N LEU A 395 11.19 16.93 9.22
CA LEU A 395 10.37 15.85 9.72
C LEU A 395 10.78 15.53 11.14
N LEU A 396 9.85 15.73 12.08
CA LEU A 396 10.05 15.48 13.50
C LEU A 396 9.24 14.28 13.97
N ARG A 397 9.84 13.42 14.80
CA ARG A 397 9.08 12.51 15.66
C ARG A 397 9.00 13.13 17.04
N VAL A 398 7.77 13.30 17.54
CA VAL A 398 7.49 14.06 18.77
C VAL A 398 6.77 13.17 19.77
N SER A 399 7.24 13.14 21.04
CA SER A 399 6.62 12.40 22.15
C SER A 399 6.69 13.21 23.45
N GLU A 400 5.85 12.87 24.43
CA GLU A 400 5.97 13.37 25.81
C GLU A 400 7.13 12.74 26.57
#